data_869aed97d74cf7f09d7c1db01ec99d23
#
_entry.id   869aed97d74cf7f09d7c1db01ec99d23
#
_cell.length_a   1.000
_cell.length_b   1.000
_cell.length_c   1.000
_cell.angle_alpha   90.00
_cell.angle_beta   90.00
_cell.angle_gamma   90.00
#
_symmetry.space_group_name_H-M   'P 1'
#
loop_
_entity.id
_entity.type
_entity.pdbx_description
1 polymer ?
#
loop_
_entity_poly.entity_id
_entity_poly.type
_entity_poly.pdbx_seq_one_letter_code
_entity_poly.pdbx_strand_id
1 'polypeptide(L)'
;MVRYLYLEKIHIENYKAIEKLDINLKPGLNLLIGDNGSGKTSVLEGIAVALGGLFVNVAGVRTKNIVKDDVRMNIKALGDSSTTIEYCEPVVAGCTLQVTEDQNFTWNRIKEEVSATHTKIDDKNVCVWMKKLANNSSTILPLISFQSAARAWRVRRGDFGTELKKKLDDRRCGYIGCLDSSMDVKSIQQWCLKQEIVTSNKGIVREYEMFKNIVALFMKEINELDKMPSIYYSPQFDELVYKDDKEEMPISKLSAGYQSLLWMVMDLAYRVCMLNPELESRDQITGIVLIDEIDLHLHPKWQWNVIDALRKTFSGVQFIIATHSPIVISASKEVNLILLDKVKAVSYLPDCYGYEVEDVLSYRQESVSRPKEVKIPG
;
A
#
# COMPACT_ATOMS: atom_id res chain seq x y z
N MET A 1 2.39 -4.18 25.63
CA MET A 1 2.20 -5.38 24.80
C MET A 1 2.48 -4.96 23.36
N VAL A 2 3.64 -5.30 22.83
CA VAL A 2 4.01 -4.98 21.43
C VAL A 2 3.06 -5.79 20.56
N ARG A 3 2.19 -5.14 19.79
CA ARG A 3 1.25 -5.80 18.88
C ARG A 3 2.00 -6.17 17.61
N TYR A 4 2.35 -7.45 17.49
CA TYR A 4 2.96 -7.99 16.29
C TYR A 4 1.85 -8.33 15.28
N LEU A 5 1.53 -7.43 14.36
CA LEU A 5 0.73 -7.78 13.20
C LEU A 5 1.56 -7.53 11.95
N TYR A 6 2.12 -8.59 11.38
CA TYR A 6 2.91 -8.48 10.15
C TYR A 6 2.87 -9.77 9.34
N LEU A 7 3.06 -9.67 8.05
CA LEU A 7 3.32 -10.80 7.16
C LEU A 7 4.76 -11.27 7.37
N GLU A 8 4.91 -12.55 7.67
CA GLU A 8 6.22 -13.20 7.85
C GLU A 8 6.71 -13.83 6.55
N LYS A 9 5.81 -14.51 5.81
CA LYS A 9 6.14 -15.23 4.59
C LYS A 9 5.08 -14.98 3.51
N ILE A 10 5.55 -14.95 2.28
CA ILE A 10 4.73 -14.90 1.07
C ILE A 10 5.12 -16.06 0.18
N HIS A 11 4.11 -16.71 -0.40
CA HIS A 11 4.25 -17.75 -1.41
C HIS A 11 3.39 -17.40 -2.63
N ILE A 12 3.98 -17.35 -3.81
CA ILE A 12 3.27 -17.05 -5.06
C ILE A 12 3.67 -18.08 -6.11
N GLU A 13 2.68 -18.68 -6.80
CA GLU A 13 2.91 -19.65 -7.86
C GLU A 13 1.95 -19.40 -9.04
N ASN A 14 2.50 -19.45 -10.25
CA ASN A 14 1.79 -19.27 -11.54
C ASN A 14 1.01 -17.95 -11.65
N TYR A 15 1.46 -16.90 -11.01
CA TYR A 15 0.80 -15.59 -10.96
C TYR A 15 1.50 -14.58 -11.88
N LYS A 16 0.83 -14.10 -12.92
CA LYS A 16 1.40 -13.18 -13.95
C LYS A 16 2.72 -13.72 -14.50
N ALA A 17 3.84 -12.99 -14.32
CA ALA A 17 5.15 -13.44 -14.75
C ALA A 17 5.82 -14.40 -13.77
N ILE A 18 5.30 -14.56 -12.56
CA ILE A 18 5.89 -15.37 -11.49
C ILE A 18 5.56 -16.84 -11.71
N GLU A 19 6.60 -17.67 -11.84
CA GLU A 19 6.43 -19.12 -11.86
C GLU A 19 6.28 -19.65 -10.44
N LYS A 20 7.28 -19.40 -9.59
CA LYS A 20 7.28 -19.72 -8.17
C LYS A 20 8.18 -18.77 -7.42
N LEU A 21 7.69 -18.21 -6.32
CA LEU A 21 8.44 -17.25 -5.53
C LEU A 21 8.06 -17.36 -4.06
N ASP A 22 9.08 -17.46 -3.19
CA ASP A 22 8.94 -17.43 -1.74
C ASP A 22 9.72 -16.24 -1.19
N ILE A 23 9.06 -15.42 -0.35
CA ILE A 23 9.66 -14.22 0.24
C ILE A 23 9.47 -14.24 1.76
N ASN A 24 10.56 -14.01 2.51
CA ASN A 24 10.51 -13.77 3.95
C ASN A 24 10.50 -12.26 4.20
N LEU A 25 9.54 -11.82 4.99
CA LEU A 25 9.35 -10.43 5.37
C LEU A 25 9.70 -10.23 6.85
N LYS A 26 10.00 -8.99 7.21
CA LYS A 26 10.27 -8.58 8.60
C LYS A 26 9.21 -7.59 9.07
N PRO A 27 9.00 -7.44 10.39
CA PRO A 27 8.25 -6.31 10.93
C PRO A 27 8.83 -4.98 10.46
N GLY A 28 8.00 -3.96 10.34
CA GLY A 28 8.42 -2.62 9.92
C GLY A 28 8.60 -2.52 8.40
N LEU A 29 9.79 -2.15 7.92
CA LEU A 29 10.01 -1.76 6.54
C LEU A 29 10.64 -2.87 5.70
N ASN A 30 9.99 -3.21 4.58
CA ASN A 30 10.48 -4.13 3.55
C ASN A 30 10.50 -3.40 2.20
N LEU A 31 11.66 -3.31 1.57
CA LEU A 31 11.81 -2.72 0.23
C LEU A 31 12.03 -3.81 -0.81
N LEU A 32 11.16 -3.87 -1.79
CA LEU A 32 11.31 -4.67 -3.01
C LEU A 32 12.03 -3.84 -4.06
N ILE A 33 13.23 -4.26 -4.44
CA ILE A 33 14.05 -3.58 -5.43
C ILE A 33 14.37 -4.50 -6.60
N GLY A 34 14.86 -3.96 -7.69
CA GLY A 34 15.23 -4.68 -8.91
C GLY A 34 14.86 -3.88 -10.14
N ASP A 35 15.27 -4.35 -11.31
CA ASP A 35 15.07 -3.69 -12.60
C ASP A 35 13.59 -3.58 -13.00
N ASN A 36 13.31 -2.79 -14.04
CA ASN A 36 12.01 -2.76 -14.68
C ASN A 36 11.66 -4.16 -15.21
N GLY A 37 10.45 -4.63 -14.91
CA GLY A 37 10.03 -5.98 -15.28
C GLY A 37 10.53 -7.09 -14.34
N SER A 38 11.22 -6.78 -13.24
CA SER A 38 11.63 -7.79 -12.23
C SER A 38 10.48 -8.40 -11.43
N GLY A 39 9.25 -7.88 -11.61
CA GLY A 39 8.03 -8.43 -11.02
C GLY A 39 7.59 -7.81 -9.69
N LYS A 40 8.16 -6.69 -9.25
CA LYS A 40 7.81 -6.01 -8.00
C LYS A 40 6.30 -5.75 -7.86
N THR A 41 5.69 -5.13 -8.87
CA THR A 41 4.25 -4.90 -8.92
C THR A 41 3.46 -6.21 -8.85
N SER A 42 3.89 -7.25 -9.59
CA SER A 42 3.22 -8.57 -9.56
C SER A 42 3.30 -9.23 -8.19
N VAL A 43 4.42 -9.06 -7.48
CA VAL A 43 4.57 -9.52 -6.08
C VAL A 43 3.60 -8.78 -5.17
N LEU A 44 3.54 -7.45 -5.21
CA LEU A 44 2.61 -6.66 -4.40
C LEU A 44 1.14 -7.00 -4.68
N GLU A 45 0.77 -7.20 -5.95
CA GLU A 45 -0.58 -7.61 -6.33
C GLU A 45 -0.90 -9.04 -5.85
N GLY A 46 0.06 -9.97 -5.91
CA GLY A 46 -0.06 -11.31 -5.34
C GLY A 46 -0.24 -11.27 -3.81
N ILE A 47 0.51 -10.43 -3.11
CA ILE A 47 0.32 -10.18 -1.67
C ILE A 47 -1.09 -9.60 -1.40
N ALA A 48 -1.55 -8.66 -2.21
CA ALA A 48 -2.89 -8.09 -2.07
C ALA A 48 -4.00 -9.16 -2.29
N VAL A 49 -3.79 -10.12 -3.20
CA VAL A 49 -4.69 -11.28 -3.37
C VAL A 49 -4.65 -12.17 -2.12
N ALA A 50 -3.48 -12.50 -1.58
CA ALA A 50 -3.34 -13.29 -0.36
C ALA A 50 -4.05 -12.61 0.82
N LEU A 51 -3.81 -11.30 1.04
CA LEU A 51 -4.50 -10.48 2.06
C LEU A 51 -6.02 -10.42 1.87
N GLY A 52 -6.51 -10.58 0.63
CA GLY A 52 -7.94 -10.73 0.34
C GLY A 52 -8.59 -11.88 1.12
N GLY A 53 -7.83 -12.89 1.55
CA GLY A 53 -8.27 -13.97 2.41
C GLY A 53 -8.84 -13.49 3.74
N LEU A 54 -8.29 -12.42 4.33
CA LEU A 54 -8.79 -11.80 5.57
C LEU A 54 -10.28 -11.40 5.47
N PHE A 55 -10.74 -11.02 4.30
CA PHE A 55 -12.06 -10.43 4.11
C PHE A 55 -13.14 -11.39 3.60
N VAL A 56 -12.82 -12.66 3.36
CA VAL A 56 -13.77 -13.65 2.80
C VAL A 56 -15.08 -13.74 3.59
N ASN A 57 -15.02 -13.61 4.92
CA ASN A 57 -16.20 -13.69 5.80
C ASN A 57 -16.55 -12.35 6.47
N VAL A 58 -15.98 -11.21 6.01
CA VAL A 58 -16.29 -9.89 6.53
C VAL A 58 -17.43 -9.28 5.73
N ALA A 59 -18.58 -9.13 6.37
CA ALA A 59 -19.78 -8.63 5.71
C ALA A 59 -19.56 -7.21 5.14
N GLY A 60 -19.93 -7.02 3.87
CA GLY A 60 -19.85 -5.73 3.20
C GLY A 60 -18.48 -5.38 2.63
N VAL A 61 -17.46 -6.20 2.84
CA VAL A 61 -16.12 -6.01 2.25
C VAL A 61 -15.94 -7.01 1.10
N ARG A 62 -15.56 -6.50 -0.08
CA ARG A 62 -15.22 -7.37 -1.23
C ARG A 62 -13.80 -7.87 -1.08
N THR A 63 -13.58 -9.16 -1.32
CA THR A 63 -12.25 -9.76 -1.35
C THR A 63 -11.62 -9.59 -2.73
N LYS A 64 -10.31 -9.44 -2.79
CA LYS A 64 -9.55 -9.47 -4.05
C LYS A 64 -9.40 -10.93 -4.50
N ASN A 65 -9.83 -11.23 -5.72
CA ASN A 65 -9.75 -12.55 -6.31
C ASN A 65 -8.70 -12.60 -7.42
N ILE A 66 -8.22 -13.82 -7.73
CA ILE A 66 -7.37 -14.08 -8.90
C ILE A 66 -8.27 -14.07 -10.12
N VAL A 67 -8.03 -13.14 -11.06
CA VAL A 67 -8.74 -13.05 -12.34
C VAL A 67 -7.98 -13.80 -13.44
N LYS A 68 -8.58 -13.93 -14.63
CA LYS A 68 -7.96 -14.62 -15.76
C LYS A 68 -6.63 -13.99 -16.17
N ASP A 69 -6.55 -12.66 -16.17
CA ASP A 69 -5.34 -11.91 -16.56
C ASP A 69 -4.19 -12.03 -15.55
N ASP A 70 -4.47 -12.59 -14.37
CA ASP A 70 -3.45 -12.88 -13.37
C ASP A 70 -2.81 -14.27 -13.56
N VAL A 71 -3.39 -15.14 -14.41
CA VAL A 71 -2.88 -16.49 -14.66
C VAL A 71 -1.66 -16.43 -15.57
N ARG A 72 -0.55 -17.06 -15.15
CA ARG A 72 0.66 -17.15 -15.95
C ARG A 72 0.41 -17.90 -17.26
N MET A 73 0.96 -17.38 -18.34
CA MET A 73 0.82 -17.95 -19.68
C MET A 73 2.19 -18.33 -20.25
N ASN A 74 2.24 -19.50 -20.88
CA ASN A 74 3.33 -19.90 -21.75
C ASN A 74 2.86 -19.83 -23.21
N ILE A 75 3.64 -19.14 -24.06
CA ILE A 75 3.37 -19.07 -25.50
C ILE A 75 4.27 -20.10 -26.17
N LYS A 76 3.67 -21.11 -26.81
CA LYS A 76 4.37 -22.14 -27.57
C LYS A 76 4.17 -21.90 -29.06
N ALA A 77 5.23 -21.93 -29.84
CA ALA A 77 5.15 -21.91 -31.30
C ALA A 77 4.63 -23.26 -31.80
N LEU A 78 3.64 -23.23 -32.68
CA LEU A 78 3.10 -24.37 -33.42
C LEU A 78 3.44 -24.19 -34.90
N GLY A 79 4.70 -24.57 -35.29
CA GLY A 79 5.18 -24.35 -36.66
C GLY A 79 5.56 -22.86 -36.93
N ASP A 80 5.72 -22.52 -38.21
CA ASP A 80 6.28 -21.22 -38.63
C ASP A 80 5.31 -20.03 -38.53
N SER A 81 4.01 -20.25 -38.35
CA SER A 81 2.99 -19.18 -38.43
C SER A 81 1.92 -19.20 -37.36
N SER A 82 1.92 -20.13 -36.43
CA SER A 82 0.89 -20.23 -35.38
C SER A 82 1.49 -20.36 -33.99
N THR A 83 0.79 -19.77 -32.99
CA THR A 83 1.15 -19.88 -31.58
C THR A 83 -0.03 -20.39 -30.78
N THR A 84 0.22 -21.18 -29.76
CA THR A 84 -0.79 -21.57 -28.75
C THR A 84 -0.45 -21.00 -27.39
N ILE A 85 -1.48 -20.66 -26.62
CA ILE A 85 -1.37 -20.17 -25.25
C ILE A 85 -1.70 -21.34 -24.32
N GLU A 86 -0.79 -21.64 -23.42
CA GLU A 86 -0.98 -22.61 -22.34
C GLU A 86 -0.99 -21.87 -21.01
N TYR A 87 -2.08 -21.99 -20.28
CA TYR A 87 -2.21 -21.41 -18.93
C TYR A 87 -1.56 -22.32 -17.90
N CYS A 88 -0.80 -21.72 -16.96
CA CYS A 88 -0.15 -22.45 -15.88
C CYS A 88 -1.08 -22.48 -14.66
N GLU A 89 -1.51 -23.67 -14.28
CA GLU A 89 -2.50 -23.92 -13.23
C GLU A 89 -1.99 -24.98 -12.24
N PRO A 90 -2.41 -24.94 -10.95
CA PRO A 90 -3.20 -23.88 -10.33
C PRO A 90 -2.39 -22.60 -10.11
N VAL A 91 -3.10 -21.47 -9.88
CA VAL A 91 -2.48 -20.22 -9.43
C VAL A 91 -2.64 -20.11 -7.93
N VAL A 92 -1.54 -19.83 -7.23
CA VAL A 92 -1.52 -19.73 -5.76
C VAL A 92 -0.94 -18.38 -5.32
N ALA A 93 -1.61 -17.74 -4.35
CA ALA A 93 -1.13 -16.60 -3.61
C ALA A 93 -1.34 -16.84 -2.12
N GLY A 94 -0.27 -17.17 -1.40
CA GLY A 94 -0.31 -17.53 0.01
C GLY A 94 0.52 -16.61 0.88
N CYS A 95 0.21 -16.60 2.18
CA CYS A 95 0.99 -15.87 3.16
C CYS A 95 0.86 -16.46 4.58
N THR A 96 1.85 -16.13 5.42
CA THR A 96 1.81 -16.35 6.87
C THR A 96 1.72 -15.00 7.56
N LEU A 97 0.68 -14.80 8.35
CA LEU A 97 0.42 -13.61 9.16
C LEU A 97 0.74 -13.89 10.62
N GLN A 98 1.69 -13.17 11.18
CA GLN A 98 1.97 -13.18 12.63
C GLN A 98 1.07 -12.15 13.31
N VAL A 99 0.36 -12.57 14.36
CA VAL A 99 -0.59 -11.72 15.10
C VAL A 99 -0.09 -11.40 16.50
N THR A 100 0.53 -12.40 17.15
CA THR A 100 1.23 -12.28 18.44
C THR A 100 2.48 -13.15 18.38
N GLU A 101 3.32 -13.16 19.43
CA GLU A 101 4.50 -14.05 19.47
C GLU A 101 4.14 -15.52 19.28
N ASP A 102 2.99 -15.95 19.82
CA ASP A 102 2.55 -17.36 19.84
C ASP A 102 1.43 -17.66 18.83
N GLN A 103 0.94 -16.68 18.08
CA GLN A 103 -0.20 -16.86 17.17
C GLN A 103 0.10 -16.40 15.76
N ASN A 104 0.05 -17.33 14.83
CA ASN A 104 0.09 -17.05 13.40
C ASN A 104 -1.03 -17.77 12.65
N PHE A 105 -1.26 -17.31 11.42
CA PHE A 105 -2.15 -17.92 10.45
C PHE A 105 -1.43 -18.07 9.13
N THR A 106 -1.55 -19.25 8.50
CA THR A 106 -1.06 -19.51 7.15
C THR A 106 -2.21 -19.94 6.28
N TRP A 107 -2.33 -19.33 5.11
CA TRP A 107 -3.37 -19.69 4.14
C TRP A 107 -2.91 -19.40 2.72
N ASN A 108 -3.58 -20.07 1.76
CA ASN A 108 -3.41 -19.85 0.33
C ASN A 108 -4.75 -19.45 -0.30
N ARG A 109 -4.68 -18.50 -1.21
CA ARG A 109 -5.74 -18.16 -2.16
C ARG A 109 -5.42 -18.90 -3.45
N ILE A 110 -6.34 -19.75 -3.92
CA ILE A 110 -6.10 -20.68 -5.01
C ILE A 110 -7.14 -20.52 -6.10
N LYS A 111 -6.69 -20.36 -7.34
CA LYS A 111 -7.49 -20.49 -8.54
C LYS A 111 -7.08 -21.77 -9.24
N GLU A 112 -7.93 -22.80 -9.17
CA GLU A 112 -7.64 -24.15 -9.67
C GLU A 112 -7.43 -24.19 -11.18
N GLU A 113 -8.35 -23.50 -11.90
CA GLU A 113 -8.36 -23.45 -13.36
C GLU A 113 -8.64 -22.02 -13.84
N VAL A 114 -8.18 -21.65 -15.03
CA VAL A 114 -8.46 -20.34 -15.63
C VAL A 114 -9.94 -20.06 -15.79
N SER A 115 -10.72 -21.10 -16.04
CA SER A 115 -12.18 -21.07 -16.17
C SER A 115 -12.92 -20.86 -14.85
N ALA A 116 -12.28 -21.14 -13.70
CA ALA A 116 -12.91 -21.01 -12.39
C ALA A 116 -13.34 -19.56 -12.11
N THR A 117 -14.58 -19.37 -11.68
CA THR A 117 -15.15 -18.04 -11.37
C THR A 117 -14.75 -17.53 -10.00
N HIS A 118 -14.29 -18.42 -9.12
CA HIS A 118 -13.98 -18.10 -7.72
C HIS A 118 -12.55 -18.47 -7.34
N THR A 119 -11.97 -17.69 -6.46
CA THR A 119 -10.70 -17.99 -5.79
C THR A 119 -11.02 -18.66 -4.45
N LYS A 120 -10.55 -19.89 -4.26
CA LYS A 120 -10.71 -20.65 -3.01
C LYS A 120 -9.73 -20.15 -1.95
N ILE A 121 -9.99 -20.49 -0.71
CA ILE A 121 -9.05 -20.37 0.43
C ILE A 121 -8.98 -21.74 1.09
N ASP A 122 -7.79 -22.25 1.32
CA ASP A 122 -7.54 -23.58 1.89
C ASP A 122 -7.74 -23.60 3.42
N ASP A 123 -7.24 -22.62 4.15
CA ASP A 123 -7.48 -22.46 5.58
C ASP A 123 -8.36 -21.24 5.88
N LYS A 124 -9.49 -21.50 6.55
CA LYS A 124 -10.48 -20.48 6.92
C LYS A 124 -10.31 -19.93 8.35
N ASN A 125 -9.31 -20.39 9.10
CA ASN A 125 -9.10 -19.92 10.48
C ASN A 125 -8.87 -18.42 10.55
N VAL A 126 -8.09 -17.87 9.61
CA VAL A 126 -7.87 -16.43 9.50
C VAL A 126 -9.16 -15.66 9.21
N CYS A 127 -10.06 -16.22 8.38
CA CYS A 127 -11.36 -15.60 8.08
C CYS A 127 -12.24 -15.52 9.34
N VAL A 128 -12.23 -16.57 10.16
CA VAL A 128 -12.98 -16.61 11.43
C VAL A 128 -12.41 -15.62 12.42
N TRP A 129 -11.08 -15.56 12.52
CA TRP A 129 -10.39 -14.60 13.37
C TRP A 129 -10.72 -13.15 12.96
N MET A 130 -10.57 -12.82 11.68
CA MET A 130 -10.82 -11.47 11.18
C MET A 130 -12.29 -11.06 11.34
N LYS A 131 -13.24 -11.99 11.12
CA LYS A 131 -14.67 -11.75 11.35
C LYS A 131 -14.97 -11.44 12.82
N LYS A 132 -14.37 -12.19 13.76
CA LYS A 132 -14.51 -11.93 15.20
C LYS A 132 -13.95 -10.55 15.56
N LEU A 133 -12.77 -10.22 15.04
CA LEU A 133 -12.11 -8.93 15.25
C LEU A 133 -12.98 -7.78 14.73
N ALA A 134 -13.49 -7.89 13.50
CA ALA A 134 -14.30 -6.86 12.85
C ALA A 134 -15.68 -6.62 13.53
N ASN A 135 -16.22 -7.64 14.18
CA ASN A 135 -17.50 -7.55 14.88
C ASN A 135 -17.38 -7.08 16.34
N ASN A 136 -16.17 -7.02 16.90
CA ASN A 136 -15.97 -6.57 18.28
C ASN A 136 -15.63 -5.07 18.31
N SER A 137 -16.58 -4.24 18.75
CA SER A 137 -16.45 -2.76 18.76
C SER A 137 -15.29 -2.25 19.62
N SER A 138 -14.86 -2.98 20.65
CA SER A 138 -13.77 -2.57 21.54
C SER A 138 -12.37 -2.90 21.04
N THR A 139 -12.23 -3.60 19.92
CA THR A 139 -10.92 -3.93 19.36
C THR A 139 -10.45 -2.88 18.35
N ILE A 140 -9.15 -2.63 18.32
CA ILE A 140 -8.54 -1.83 17.25
C ILE A 140 -8.37 -2.71 16.02
N LEU A 141 -8.95 -2.26 14.90
CA LEU A 141 -8.85 -2.95 13.62
C LEU A 141 -7.55 -2.56 12.91
N PRO A 142 -6.81 -3.53 12.36
CA PRO A 142 -5.56 -3.26 11.65
C PRO A 142 -5.81 -2.48 10.35
N LEU A 143 -4.91 -1.56 10.02
CA LEU A 143 -4.88 -0.90 8.72
C LEU A 143 -4.39 -1.91 7.68
N ILE A 144 -5.20 -2.18 6.67
CA ILE A 144 -4.80 -2.97 5.48
C ILE A 144 -5.03 -2.09 4.26
N SER A 145 -3.98 -1.85 3.47
CA SER A 145 -4.09 -1.01 2.27
C SER A 145 -3.09 -1.40 1.19
N PHE A 146 -3.50 -1.27 -0.07
CA PHE A 146 -2.63 -1.35 -1.24
C PHE A 146 -2.66 -0.04 -2.01
N GLN A 147 -1.53 0.66 -2.01
CA GLN A 147 -1.31 1.90 -2.73
C GLN A 147 -0.61 1.59 -4.07
N SER A 148 -1.39 1.32 -5.11
CA SER A 148 -0.89 1.01 -6.45
C SER A 148 -0.21 2.23 -7.09
N ALA A 149 0.74 2.00 -8.01
CA ALA A 149 1.30 3.05 -8.88
C ALA A 149 0.22 3.79 -9.68
N ALA A 150 -0.90 3.12 -10.00
CA ALA A 150 -2.05 3.73 -10.68
C ALA A 150 -2.85 4.72 -9.81
N ARG A 151 -2.53 4.89 -8.51
CA ARG A 151 -3.23 5.80 -7.58
C ARG A 151 -3.30 7.26 -8.08
N ALA A 152 -2.27 7.70 -8.80
CA ALA A 152 -2.20 9.06 -9.34
C ALA A 152 -3.16 9.29 -10.53
N TRP A 153 -3.61 8.24 -11.22
CA TRP A 153 -4.35 8.32 -12.49
C TRP A 153 -5.77 7.80 -12.43
N ARG A 154 -6.08 6.91 -11.48
CA ARG A 154 -7.38 6.24 -11.38
C ARG A 154 -8.21 6.79 -10.22
N VAL A 155 -8.78 7.96 -10.41
CA VAL A 155 -9.90 8.40 -9.57
C VAL A 155 -11.13 7.60 -10.01
N ARG A 156 -11.72 6.81 -9.12
CA ARG A 156 -12.97 6.10 -9.40
C ARG A 156 -14.06 7.11 -9.76
N ARG A 157 -14.57 7.01 -10.98
CA ARG A 157 -15.75 7.75 -11.46
C ARG A 157 -16.99 6.86 -11.27
N GLY A 158 -17.31 6.47 -10.10
CA GLY A 158 -18.44 5.58 -9.84
C GLY A 158 -19.26 6.02 -8.65
N ASP A 159 -20.53 5.60 -8.65
CA ASP A 159 -21.57 5.93 -7.68
C ASP A 159 -21.36 5.24 -6.32
N PHE A 160 -20.12 5.27 -5.82
CA PHE A 160 -19.76 4.76 -4.49
C PHE A 160 -20.51 5.51 -3.37
N GLY A 161 -20.90 6.76 -3.65
CA GLY A 161 -21.68 7.58 -2.72
C GLY A 161 -23.02 6.96 -2.32
N THR A 162 -23.63 6.14 -3.15
CA THR A 162 -24.89 5.45 -2.84
C THR A 162 -24.68 4.19 -1.99
N GLU A 163 -23.61 3.45 -2.18
CA GLU A 163 -23.25 2.33 -1.30
C GLU A 163 -22.71 2.82 0.06
N LEU A 164 -21.94 3.91 0.07
CA LEU A 164 -21.43 4.54 1.31
C LEU A 164 -22.55 5.13 2.15
N LYS A 165 -23.56 5.78 1.54
CA LYS A 165 -24.72 6.36 2.28
C LYS A 165 -25.49 5.32 3.10
N LYS A 166 -25.49 4.04 2.67
CA LYS A 166 -26.13 2.93 3.40
C LYS A 166 -25.26 2.29 4.49
N LYS A 167 -23.93 2.59 4.54
CA LYS A 167 -22.96 1.85 5.37
C LYS A 167 -22.09 2.75 6.27
N LEU A 168 -22.31 4.06 6.32
CA LEU A 168 -21.50 5.02 7.06
C LEU A 168 -21.46 4.82 8.59
N ASP A 169 -22.33 3.97 9.13
CA ASP A 169 -22.35 3.65 10.57
C ASP A 169 -21.56 2.40 10.94
N ASP A 170 -20.89 1.76 9.96
CA ASP A 170 -20.12 0.53 10.17
C ASP A 170 -18.62 0.78 9.93
N ARG A 171 -17.83 0.65 11.00
CA ARG A 171 -16.37 0.82 10.94
C ARG A 171 -15.67 -0.03 9.87
N ARG A 172 -16.27 -1.19 9.46
CA ARG A 172 -15.75 -2.04 8.38
C ARG A 172 -15.68 -1.32 7.02
N CYS A 173 -16.36 -0.17 6.88
CA CYS A 173 -16.26 0.67 5.69
C CYS A 173 -14.81 1.09 5.37
N GLY A 174 -13.93 1.19 6.36
CA GLY A 174 -12.51 1.44 6.16
C GLY A 174 -11.78 0.38 5.34
N TYR A 175 -12.35 -0.83 5.21
CA TYR A 175 -11.79 -1.90 4.35
C TYR A 175 -12.34 -1.89 2.92
N ILE A 176 -13.36 -1.08 2.60
CA ILE A 176 -13.93 -1.06 1.25
C ILE A 176 -12.85 -0.56 0.27
N GLY A 177 -12.54 -1.40 -0.72
CA GLY A 177 -11.55 -1.08 -1.75
C GLY A 177 -10.12 -0.93 -1.25
N CYS A 178 -9.79 -1.40 -0.04
CA CYS A 178 -8.44 -1.25 0.54
C CYS A 178 -7.35 -2.01 -0.23
N LEU A 179 -7.71 -3.04 -0.99
CA LEU A 179 -6.79 -3.82 -1.84
C LEU A 179 -6.97 -3.54 -3.34
N ASP A 180 -7.78 -2.55 -3.70
CA ASP A 180 -7.98 -2.15 -5.08
C ASP A 180 -6.85 -1.21 -5.56
N SER A 181 -6.61 -1.19 -6.87
CA SER A 181 -5.60 -0.33 -7.48
C SER A 181 -6.04 1.14 -7.65
N SER A 182 -7.25 1.49 -7.27
CA SER A 182 -7.82 2.84 -7.42
C SER A 182 -8.23 3.44 -6.08
N MET A 183 -7.91 4.73 -5.90
CA MET A 183 -8.29 5.50 -4.71
C MET A 183 -9.63 6.20 -4.92
N ASP A 184 -10.44 6.28 -3.87
CA ASP A 184 -11.72 7.01 -3.87
C ASP A 184 -11.58 8.41 -3.24
N VAL A 185 -10.99 9.32 -4.01
CA VAL A 185 -10.78 10.72 -3.60
C VAL A 185 -12.09 11.42 -3.22
N LYS A 186 -13.18 11.15 -3.97
CA LYS A 186 -14.48 11.80 -3.70
C LYS A 186 -15.05 11.40 -2.35
N SER A 187 -14.94 10.13 -1.98
CA SER A 187 -15.41 9.68 -0.67
C SER A 187 -14.64 10.33 0.47
N ILE A 188 -13.34 10.51 0.33
CA ILE A 188 -12.51 11.23 1.32
C ILE A 188 -12.96 12.69 1.44
N GLN A 189 -13.13 13.39 0.32
CA GLN A 189 -13.60 14.80 0.30
C GLN A 189 -14.97 14.95 0.94
N GLN A 190 -15.93 14.08 0.58
CA GLN A 190 -17.27 14.10 1.15
C GLN A 190 -17.29 13.80 2.65
N TRP A 191 -16.43 12.87 3.08
CA TRP A 191 -16.27 12.57 4.50
C TRP A 191 -15.70 13.78 5.25
N CYS A 192 -14.65 14.42 4.74
CA CYS A 192 -14.07 15.62 5.34
C CYS A 192 -15.09 16.76 5.41
N LEU A 193 -15.85 17.02 4.33
CA LEU A 193 -16.94 18.01 4.35
C LEU A 193 -17.97 17.71 5.45
N LYS A 194 -18.41 16.44 5.55
CA LYS A 194 -19.35 16.03 6.61
C LYS A 194 -18.76 16.28 8.01
N GLN A 195 -17.50 15.95 8.21
CA GLN A 195 -16.84 16.16 9.51
C GLN A 195 -16.68 17.64 9.85
N GLU A 196 -16.40 18.52 8.89
CA GLU A 196 -16.38 19.98 9.11
C GLU A 196 -17.75 20.51 9.55
N ILE A 197 -18.84 20.06 8.90
CA ILE A 197 -20.20 20.44 9.27
C ILE A 197 -20.53 19.95 10.70
N VAL A 198 -20.13 18.72 11.04
CA VAL A 198 -20.36 18.18 12.38
C VAL A 198 -19.53 18.94 13.42
N THR A 199 -18.27 19.25 13.12
CA THR A 199 -17.39 20.03 14.00
C THR A 199 -17.95 21.43 14.26
N SER A 200 -18.48 22.10 13.22
CA SER A 200 -19.10 23.43 13.35
C SER A 200 -20.33 23.41 14.24
N ASN A 201 -21.11 22.32 14.27
CA ASN A 201 -22.34 22.20 15.01
C ASN A 201 -22.20 21.62 16.43
N LYS A 202 -21.26 20.66 16.60
CA LYS A 202 -21.14 19.86 17.83
C LYS A 202 -19.81 20.06 18.57
N GLY A 203 -18.88 20.82 17.98
CA GLY A 203 -17.52 20.96 18.50
C GLY A 203 -16.57 19.86 17.99
N ILE A 204 -15.48 19.65 18.70
CA ILE A 204 -14.38 18.76 18.27
C ILE A 204 -14.87 17.33 18.01
N VAL A 205 -14.59 16.82 16.81
CA VAL A 205 -14.85 15.45 16.38
C VAL A 205 -13.52 14.69 16.42
N ARG A 206 -13.39 13.72 17.32
CA ARG A 206 -12.12 13.03 17.63
C ARG A 206 -11.50 12.36 16.40
N GLU A 207 -12.29 11.61 15.64
CA GLU A 207 -11.77 10.91 14.45
C GLU A 207 -11.30 11.89 13.36
N TYR A 208 -11.91 13.07 13.26
CA TYR A 208 -11.49 14.10 12.29
C TYR A 208 -10.20 14.81 12.74
N GLU A 209 -10.06 15.09 14.02
CA GLU A 209 -8.79 15.61 14.55
C GLU A 209 -7.65 14.59 14.38
N MET A 210 -7.92 13.29 14.61
CA MET A 210 -6.93 12.25 14.36
C MET A 210 -6.51 12.21 12.89
N PHE A 211 -7.46 12.28 11.96
CA PHE A 211 -7.19 12.36 10.52
C PHE A 211 -6.29 13.55 10.19
N LYS A 212 -6.65 14.75 10.62
CA LYS A 212 -5.86 15.98 10.39
C LYS A 212 -4.44 15.85 10.98
N ASN A 213 -4.32 15.30 12.19
CA ASN A 213 -3.04 15.12 12.84
C ASN A 213 -2.12 14.12 12.12
N ILE A 214 -2.66 13.00 11.63
CA ILE A 214 -1.89 12.00 10.85
C ILE A 214 -1.36 12.65 9.58
N VAL A 215 -2.21 13.33 8.82
CA VAL A 215 -1.82 13.96 7.56
C VAL A 215 -0.84 15.11 7.79
N ALA A 216 -1.10 15.96 8.79
CA ALA A 216 -0.22 17.07 9.14
C ALA A 216 1.18 16.60 9.57
N LEU A 217 1.27 15.53 10.37
CA LEU A 217 2.56 14.98 10.78
C LEU A 217 3.35 14.46 9.58
N PHE A 218 2.72 13.65 8.72
CA PHE A 218 3.39 13.15 7.52
C PHE A 218 3.90 14.29 6.63
N MET A 219 3.06 15.31 6.40
CA MET A 219 3.44 16.46 5.56
C MET A 219 4.50 17.34 6.22
N LYS A 220 4.52 17.43 7.55
CA LYS A 220 5.60 18.08 8.30
C LYS A 220 6.92 17.37 8.08
N GLU A 221 6.97 16.05 8.29
CA GLU A 221 8.19 15.26 8.19
C GLU A 221 8.76 15.26 6.77
N ILE A 222 7.90 15.08 5.75
CA ILE A 222 8.38 15.00 4.37
C ILE A 222 8.91 16.33 3.83
N ASN A 223 8.34 17.46 4.27
CA ASN A 223 8.74 18.80 3.87
C ASN A 223 9.75 19.45 4.82
N GLU A 224 10.07 18.79 5.95
CA GLU A 224 10.95 19.32 7.02
C GLU A 224 10.44 20.69 7.53
N LEU A 225 9.15 20.77 7.87
CA LEU A 225 8.53 21.99 8.35
C LEU A 225 8.76 22.17 9.85
N ASP A 226 8.94 23.42 10.28
CA ASP A 226 9.04 23.75 11.71
C ASP A 226 7.68 23.59 12.41
N LYS A 227 6.60 23.98 11.73
CA LYS A 227 5.24 23.93 12.23
C LYS A 227 4.40 22.84 11.55
N MET A 228 3.36 22.41 12.25
CA MET A 228 2.38 21.49 11.69
C MET A 228 1.57 22.20 10.61
N PRO A 229 1.53 21.67 9.38
CA PRO A 229 0.61 22.16 8.36
C PRO A 229 -0.83 21.79 8.72
N SER A 230 -1.79 22.38 8.04
CA SER A 230 -3.21 22.09 8.23
C SER A 230 -3.89 21.69 6.93
N ILE A 231 -4.94 20.88 7.08
CA ILE A 231 -5.85 20.51 6.00
C ILE A 231 -7.26 20.75 6.48
N TYR A 232 -8.04 21.38 5.64
CA TYR A 232 -9.45 21.67 5.91
C TYR A 232 -10.25 21.74 4.61
N TYR A 233 -11.55 21.54 4.69
CA TYR A 233 -12.46 21.74 3.57
C TYR A 233 -12.82 23.20 3.44
N SER A 234 -12.66 23.79 2.26
CA SER A 234 -13.04 25.18 1.98
C SER A 234 -14.32 25.23 1.16
N PRO A 235 -15.42 25.80 1.70
CA PRO A 235 -16.64 26.02 0.93
C PRO A 235 -16.44 26.97 -0.27
N GLN A 236 -15.45 27.86 -0.19
CA GLN A 236 -15.14 28.80 -1.28
C GLN A 236 -14.58 28.09 -2.52
N PHE A 237 -13.78 27.06 -2.32
CA PHE A 237 -13.16 26.28 -3.40
C PHE A 237 -13.93 24.99 -3.72
N ASP A 238 -14.89 24.60 -2.88
CA ASP A 238 -15.62 23.32 -2.92
C ASP A 238 -14.67 22.10 -2.90
N GLU A 239 -13.52 22.24 -2.21
CA GLU A 239 -12.51 21.18 -2.08
C GLU A 239 -11.64 21.35 -0.82
N LEU A 240 -10.77 20.37 -0.59
CA LEU A 240 -9.79 20.40 0.48
C LEU A 240 -8.64 21.35 0.14
N VAL A 241 -8.24 22.14 1.13
CA VAL A 241 -7.15 23.10 1.09
C VAL A 241 -6.02 22.59 1.97
N TYR A 242 -4.82 22.63 1.45
CA TYR A 242 -3.58 22.45 2.20
C TYR A 242 -2.99 23.82 2.56
N LYS A 243 -2.51 23.96 3.80
CA LYS A 243 -1.88 25.18 4.28
C LYS A 243 -0.66 24.86 5.14
N ASP A 244 0.46 25.49 4.79
CA ASP A 244 1.69 25.50 5.59
C ASP A 244 2.23 26.92 5.76
N ASP A 245 3.47 27.08 6.21
CA ASP A 245 4.11 28.38 6.43
C ASP A 245 4.39 29.14 5.12
N LYS A 246 4.34 28.48 3.96
CA LYS A 246 4.73 29.04 2.65
C LYS A 246 3.54 29.25 1.72
N GLU A 247 2.55 28.37 1.79
CA GLU A 247 1.44 28.39 0.85
C GLU A 247 0.13 27.94 1.50
N GLU A 248 -0.97 28.46 0.96
CA GLU A 248 -2.33 28.05 1.25
C GLU A 248 -3.03 27.86 -0.08
N MET A 249 -3.34 26.61 -0.44
CA MET A 249 -3.77 26.29 -1.79
C MET A 249 -4.70 25.08 -1.84
N PRO A 250 -5.74 25.09 -2.71
CA PRO A 250 -6.54 23.91 -3.01
C PRO A 250 -5.67 22.75 -3.48
N ILE A 251 -5.97 21.53 -3.01
CA ILE A 251 -5.16 20.34 -3.35
C ILE A 251 -5.06 20.14 -4.85
N SER A 252 -6.11 20.43 -5.60
CA SER A 252 -6.12 20.30 -7.07
C SER A 252 -5.12 21.22 -7.80
N LYS A 253 -4.62 22.26 -7.12
CA LYS A 253 -3.65 23.23 -7.65
C LYS A 253 -2.20 22.93 -7.28
N LEU A 254 -1.97 21.98 -6.38
CA LEU A 254 -0.63 21.52 -6.04
C LEU A 254 0.01 20.74 -7.20
N SER A 255 1.32 20.58 -7.18
CA SER A 255 2.02 19.75 -8.19
C SER A 255 1.56 18.27 -8.12
N ALA A 256 1.67 17.54 -9.23
CA ALA A 256 1.23 16.14 -9.30
C ALA A 256 1.89 15.25 -8.25
N GLY A 257 3.18 15.43 -7.98
CA GLY A 257 3.90 14.69 -6.95
C GLY A 257 3.38 15.01 -5.54
N TYR A 258 3.11 16.30 -5.27
CA TYR A 258 2.53 16.73 -3.99
C TYR A 258 1.13 16.15 -3.79
N GLN A 259 0.28 16.21 -4.84
CA GLN A 259 -1.06 15.61 -4.81
C GLN A 259 -0.98 14.10 -4.56
N SER A 260 -0.08 13.39 -5.24
CA SER A 260 0.07 11.94 -5.09
C SER A 260 0.41 11.53 -3.65
N LEU A 261 1.35 12.23 -3.01
CA LEU A 261 1.71 11.99 -1.61
C LEU A 261 0.56 12.33 -0.66
N LEU A 262 -0.04 13.49 -0.84
CA LEU A 262 -1.09 13.98 0.03
C LEU A 262 -2.32 13.05 -0.02
N TRP A 263 -2.75 12.65 -1.21
CA TRP A 263 -3.86 11.70 -1.35
C TRP A 263 -3.53 10.32 -0.78
N MET A 264 -2.30 9.84 -0.94
CA MET A 264 -1.86 8.58 -0.35
C MET A 264 -1.99 8.60 1.18
N VAL A 265 -1.42 9.61 1.85
CA VAL A 265 -1.51 9.68 3.31
C VAL A 265 -2.92 9.95 3.79
N MET A 266 -3.71 10.72 3.04
CA MET A 266 -5.12 10.97 3.35
C MET A 266 -5.97 9.71 3.25
N ASP A 267 -5.74 8.83 2.25
CA ASP A 267 -6.42 7.54 2.16
C ASP A 267 -6.08 6.66 3.36
N LEU A 268 -4.80 6.58 3.74
CA LEU A 268 -4.37 5.81 4.92
C LEU A 268 -5.00 6.37 6.20
N ALA A 269 -4.95 7.68 6.40
CA ALA A 269 -5.53 8.36 7.57
C ALA A 269 -7.06 8.17 7.64
N TYR A 270 -7.75 8.35 6.51
CA TYR A 270 -9.20 8.11 6.39
C TYR A 270 -9.57 6.68 6.80
N ARG A 271 -8.85 5.67 6.28
CA ARG A 271 -9.08 4.26 6.64
C ARG A 271 -8.86 4.01 8.12
N VAL A 272 -7.77 4.53 8.70
CA VAL A 272 -7.51 4.42 10.14
C VAL A 272 -8.67 4.97 10.95
N CYS A 273 -9.14 6.17 10.63
CA CYS A 273 -10.22 6.84 11.36
C CYS A 273 -11.58 6.15 11.17
N MET A 274 -11.87 5.66 9.96
CA MET A 274 -13.09 4.87 9.71
C MET A 274 -13.09 3.54 10.47
N LEU A 275 -11.96 2.83 10.50
CA LEU A 275 -11.82 1.56 11.20
C LEU A 275 -11.84 1.73 12.71
N ASN A 276 -11.30 2.84 13.22
CA ASN A 276 -11.07 3.07 14.64
C ASN A 276 -11.47 4.51 15.05
N PRO A 277 -12.78 4.84 15.06
CA PRO A 277 -13.25 6.21 15.33
C PRO A 277 -12.90 6.70 16.73
N GLU A 278 -12.69 5.78 17.68
CA GLU A 278 -12.34 6.09 19.07
C GLU A 278 -10.84 5.95 19.37
N LEU A 279 -9.99 5.97 18.33
CA LEU A 279 -8.55 5.85 18.50
C LEU A 279 -8.01 7.02 19.36
N GLU A 280 -7.30 6.70 20.43
CA GLU A 280 -6.77 7.71 21.36
C GLU A 280 -5.38 8.19 20.97
N SER A 281 -4.55 7.30 20.44
CA SER A 281 -3.20 7.59 20.00
C SER A 281 -2.88 6.86 18.69
N ARG A 282 -2.17 7.54 17.80
CA ARG A 282 -1.66 6.95 16.55
C ARG A 282 -0.66 5.80 16.79
N ASP A 283 -0.01 5.72 17.94
CA ASP A 283 0.88 4.61 18.29
C ASP A 283 0.15 3.27 18.47
N GLN A 284 -1.19 3.33 18.53
CA GLN A 284 -2.05 2.13 18.54
C GLN A 284 -2.34 1.60 17.13
N ILE A 285 -1.98 2.34 16.08
CA ILE A 285 -2.21 1.93 14.69
C ILE A 285 -1.26 0.77 14.38
N THR A 286 -1.83 -0.37 14.03
CA THR A 286 -1.11 -1.53 13.50
C THR A 286 -1.65 -1.87 12.12
N GLY A 287 -0.90 -2.59 11.31
CA GLY A 287 -1.41 -3.02 10.00
C GLY A 287 -0.33 -3.36 8.99
N ILE A 288 -0.77 -3.56 7.76
CA ILE A 288 0.07 -3.91 6.61
C ILE A 288 -0.30 -3.00 5.46
N VAL A 289 0.67 -2.26 4.96
CA VAL A 289 0.49 -1.35 3.83
C VAL A 289 1.45 -1.72 2.71
N LEU A 290 0.89 -1.97 1.53
CA LEU A 290 1.61 -2.23 0.30
C LEU A 290 1.68 -0.93 -0.50
N ILE A 291 2.87 -0.55 -0.97
CA ILE A 291 3.04 0.66 -1.79
C ILE A 291 3.86 0.31 -3.03
N ASP A 292 3.26 0.53 -4.20
CA ASP A 292 3.94 0.35 -5.47
C ASP A 292 4.47 1.68 -5.97
N GLU A 293 5.73 1.68 -6.46
CA GLU A 293 6.43 2.85 -6.99
C GLU A 293 6.30 4.09 -6.07
N ILE A 294 6.82 3.99 -4.84
CA ILE A 294 6.72 5.07 -3.85
C ILE A 294 7.35 6.37 -4.35
N ASP A 295 8.38 6.26 -5.19
CA ASP A 295 9.16 7.35 -5.78
C ASP A 295 8.49 8.03 -6.99
N LEU A 296 7.37 7.48 -7.48
CA LEU A 296 6.69 7.97 -8.68
C LEU A 296 6.27 9.45 -8.53
N HIS A 297 6.75 10.30 -9.43
CA HIS A 297 6.54 11.76 -9.46
C HIS A 297 7.11 12.54 -8.26
N LEU A 298 7.88 11.91 -7.38
CA LEU A 298 8.46 12.60 -6.24
C LEU A 298 9.73 13.39 -6.62
N HIS A 299 9.79 14.64 -6.15
CA HIS A 299 11.03 15.40 -6.17
C HIS A 299 12.11 14.68 -5.33
N PRO A 300 13.41 14.70 -5.73
CA PRO A 300 14.49 14.05 -4.99
C PRO A 300 14.49 14.33 -3.48
N LYS A 301 14.22 15.56 -3.05
CA LYS A 301 14.11 15.92 -1.64
C LYS A 301 13.08 15.08 -0.90
N TRP A 302 11.93 14.80 -1.49
CA TRP A 302 10.89 13.97 -0.87
C TRP A 302 11.24 12.49 -0.89
N GLN A 303 11.99 12.04 -1.89
CA GLN A 303 12.49 10.66 -1.92
C GLN A 303 13.43 10.37 -0.74
N TRP A 304 14.21 11.37 -0.28
CA TRP A 304 15.03 11.26 0.94
C TRP A 304 14.20 11.09 2.22
N ASN A 305 13.02 11.71 2.29
CA ASN A 305 12.28 11.83 3.54
C ASN A 305 11.06 10.90 3.62
N VAL A 306 10.57 10.35 2.49
CA VAL A 306 9.27 9.65 2.44
C VAL A 306 9.21 8.42 3.35
N ILE A 307 10.28 7.67 3.44
CA ILE A 307 10.35 6.46 4.28
C ILE A 307 10.32 6.83 5.78
N ASP A 308 11.10 7.82 6.18
CA ASP A 308 11.11 8.30 7.57
C ASP A 308 9.77 8.94 7.95
N ALA A 309 9.15 9.69 7.04
CA ALA A 309 7.81 10.26 7.25
C ALA A 309 6.76 9.16 7.48
N LEU A 310 6.78 8.08 6.69
CA LEU A 310 5.90 6.92 6.90
C LEU A 310 6.13 6.24 8.24
N ARG A 311 7.39 5.97 8.62
CA ARG A 311 7.76 5.32 9.89
C ARG A 311 7.33 6.14 11.10
N LYS A 312 7.56 7.45 11.09
CA LYS A 312 7.19 8.35 12.19
C LYS A 312 5.67 8.53 12.31
N THR A 313 4.97 8.50 11.17
CA THR A 313 3.52 8.66 11.15
C THR A 313 2.79 7.38 11.55
N PHE A 314 3.27 6.21 11.13
CA PHE A 314 2.64 4.91 11.29
C PHE A 314 3.60 3.89 11.90
N SER A 315 4.08 4.14 13.11
CA SER A 315 5.16 3.38 13.77
C SER A 315 4.88 1.88 13.99
N GLY A 316 3.61 1.48 14.09
CA GLY A 316 3.19 0.08 14.29
C GLY A 316 2.74 -0.62 12.99
N VAL A 317 2.97 -0.02 11.82
CA VAL A 317 2.55 -0.58 10.52
C VAL A 317 3.74 -1.23 9.82
N GLN A 318 3.52 -2.43 9.28
CA GLN A 318 4.45 -3.04 8.34
C GLN A 318 4.23 -2.45 6.96
N PHE A 319 5.30 -1.97 6.35
CA PHE A 319 5.31 -1.48 4.97
C PHE A 319 6.05 -2.47 4.06
N ILE A 320 5.44 -2.80 2.92
CA ILE A 320 6.06 -3.55 1.83
C ILE A 320 6.02 -2.65 0.60
N ILE A 321 7.16 -2.11 0.23
CA ILE A 321 7.28 -1.00 -0.72
C ILE A 321 8.11 -1.42 -1.91
N ALA A 322 7.60 -1.22 -3.13
CA ALA A 322 8.38 -1.31 -4.34
C ALA A 322 8.95 0.05 -4.73
N THR A 323 10.21 0.09 -5.09
CA THR A 323 10.89 1.30 -5.57
C THR A 323 11.96 0.97 -6.59
N HIS A 324 12.19 1.93 -7.49
CA HIS A 324 13.35 1.96 -8.39
C HIS A 324 14.36 3.04 -7.99
N SER A 325 14.03 3.89 -7.02
CA SER A 325 14.85 5.02 -6.64
C SER A 325 16.05 4.62 -5.79
N PRO A 326 17.28 4.84 -6.26
CA PRO A 326 18.47 4.66 -5.45
C PRO A 326 18.49 5.63 -4.24
N ILE A 327 17.85 6.79 -4.35
CA ILE A 327 17.71 7.76 -3.27
C ILE A 327 16.87 7.16 -2.13
N VAL A 328 15.70 6.58 -2.45
CA VAL A 328 14.86 5.92 -1.44
C VAL A 328 15.59 4.76 -0.77
N ILE A 329 16.36 3.96 -1.54
CA ILE A 329 17.14 2.84 -1.01
C ILE A 329 18.21 3.36 -0.05
N SER A 330 18.99 4.36 -0.46
CA SER A 330 20.07 4.96 0.34
C SER A 330 19.53 5.71 1.58
N ALA A 331 18.34 6.28 1.52
CA ALA A 331 17.71 6.99 2.64
C ALA A 331 17.11 6.06 3.71
N SER A 332 16.91 4.77 3.39
CA SER A 332 16.16 3.84 4.25
C SER A 332 17.06 3.19 5.30
N LYS A 333 16.75 3.42 6.58
CA LYS A 333 17.39 2.78 7.72
C LYS A 333 16.64 1.52 8.16
N GLU A 334 17.38 0.52 8.69
CA GLU A 334 16.80 -0.66 9.33
C GLU A 334 15.75 -1.34 8.44
N VAL A 335 16.09 -1.53 7.16
CA VAL A 335 15.21 -2.07 6.14
C VAL A 335 15.52 -3.53 5.86
N ASN A 336 14.47 -4.33 5.58
CA ASN A 336 14.63 -5.62 4.91
C ASN A 336 14.69 -5.36 3.40
N LEU A 337 15.89 -5.33 2.85
CA LEU A 337 16.13 -5.04 1.43
C LEU A 337 16.07 -6.33 0.62
N ILE A 338 15.11 -6.42 -0.30
CA ILE A 338 14.77 -7.63 -1.04
C ILE A 338 14.95 -7.35 -2.53
N LEU A 339 16.00 -7.93 -3.11
CA LEU A 339 16.27 -7.84 -4.54
C LEU A 339 15.53 -8.94 -5.29
N LEU A 340 14.72 -8.54 -6.28
CA LEU A 340 14.05 -9.44 -7.21
C LEU A 340 14.81 -9.49 -8.53
N ASP A 341 15.33 -10.69 -8.89
CA ASP A 341 15.95 -10.92 -10.18
C ASP A 341 15.00 -11.69 -11.10
N LYS A 342 14.46 -10.98 -12.11
CA LYS A 342 13.64 -11.53 -13.21
C LYS A 342 12.55 -12.50 -12.77
N VAL A 343 11.90 -12.20 -11.62
CA VAL A 343 10.79 -13.01 -11.06
C VAL A 343 11.18 -14.45 -10.69
N LYS A 344 12.45 -14.78 -10.66
CA LYS A 344 12.96 -16.16 -10.44
C LYS A 344 13.78 -16.32 -9.18
N ALA A 345 14.41 -15.25 -8.72
CA ALA A 345 15.29 -15.29 -7.55
C ALA A 345 15.00 -14.14 -6.61
N VAL A 346 15.13 -14.41 -5.31
CA VAL A 346 15.04 -13.44 -4.23
C VAL A 346 16.37 -13.43 -3.49
N SER A 347 16.97 -12.26 -3.37
CA SER A 347 18.19 -12.07 -2.58
C SER A 347 17.93 -11.04 -1.49
N TYR A 348 18.40 -11.31 -0.28
CA TYR A 348 18.33 -10.38 0.85
C TYR A 348 19.65 -9.65 0.95
N LEU A 349 19.61 -8.34 0.77
CA LEU A 349 20.80 -7.52 0.76
C LEU A 349 20.99 -6.84 2.14
N PRO A 350 22.26 -6.55 2.52
CA PRO A 350 22.53 -5.72 3.68
C PRO A 350 21.97 -4.32 3.49
N ASP A 351 21.72 -3.63 4.59
CA ASP A 351 21.27 -2.24 4.62
C ASP A 351 22.26 -1.34 3.83
N CYS A 352 21.71 -0.46 3.00
CA CYS A 352 22.47 0.47 2.16
C CYS A 352 22.33 1.92 2.67
N TYR A 353 21.92 2.12 3.92
CA TYR A 353 21.76 3.45 4.47
C TYR A 353 23.03 4.30 4.37
N GLY A 354 22.89 5.49 3.77
CA GLY A 354 24.00 6.43 3.58
C GLY A 354 24.98 6.07 2.47
N TYR A 355 24.74 5.04 1.66
CA TYR A 355 25.56 4.75 0.48
C TYR A 355 25.35 5.85 -0.56
N GLU A 356 26.40 6.16 -1.34
CA GLU A 356 26.25 7.07 -2.46
C GLU A 356 25.30 6.48 -3.51
N VAL A 357 24.55 7.35 -4.20
CA VAL A 357 23.58 6.94 -5.22
C VAL A 357 24.25 6.11 -6.33
N GLU A 358 25.49 6.44 -6.69
CA GLU A 358 26.30 5.69 -7.67
C GLU A 358 26.61 4.27 -7.20
N ASP A 359 26.91 4.08 -5.92
CA ASP A 359 27.15 2.76 -5.35
C ASP A 359 25.89 1.90 -5.35
N VAL A 360 24.73 2.49 -4.97
CA VAL A 360 23.45 1.80 -5.02
C VAL A 360 23.10 1.36 -6.45
N LEU A 361 23.28 2.24 -7.44
CA LEU A 361 23.04 1.92 -8.84
C LEU A 361 23.97 0.80 -9.35
N SER A 362 25.26 0.88 -9.05
CA SER A 362 26.28 -0.04 -9.57
C SER A 362 26.20 -1.42 -8.92
N TYR A 363 26.00 -1.47 -7.59
CA TYR A 363 26.11 -2.72 -6.82
C TYR A 363 24.76 -3.38 -6.52
N ARG A 364 23.63 -2.62 -6.59
CA ARG A 364 22.33 -3.09 -6.13
C ARG A 364 21.26 -3.17 -7.22
N GLN A 365 21.43 -2.40 -8.29
CA GLN A 365 20.50 -2.38 -9.42
C GLN A 365 21.15 -2.80 -10.73
N GLU A 366 22.43 -3.20 -10.72
CA GLU A 366 23.22 -3.56 -11.90
C GLU A 366 23.16 -2.50 -13.03
N SER A 367 22.85 -1.26 -12.65
CA SER A 367 22.70 -0.14 -13.55
C SER A 367 23.99 0.68 -13.64
N VAL A 368 24.26 1.29 -14.78
CA VAL A 368 25.38 2.22 -14.93
C VAL A 368 24.93 3.63 -14.57
N SER A 369 25.72 4.30 -13.73
CA SER A 369 25.45 5.69 -13.29
C SER A 369 25.57 6.72 -14.43
N ARG A 370 26.19 6.37 -15.55
CA ARG A 370 26.44 7.27 -16.70
C ARG A 370 26.20 6.58 -18.04
N PRO A 371 25.77 7.32 -19.07
CA PRO A 371 25.73 6.80 -20.43
C PRO A 371 27.10 6.29 -20.87
N LYS A 372 27.16 5.14 -21.57
CA LYS A 372 28.43 4.49 -22.00
C LYS A 372 29.36 5.37 -22.84
N GLU A 373 28.86 6.47 -23.40
CA GLU A 373 29.58 7.35 -24.32
C GLU A 373 30.18 8.61 -23.67
N VAL A 374 29.93 8.86 -22.39
CA VAL A 374 30.46 10.05 -21.69
C VAL A 374 31.86 9.74 -21.15
N LYS A 375 32.91 10.11 -21.90
CA LYS A 375 34.28 10.22 -21.38
C LYS A 375 34.37 11.49 -20.53
N ILE A 376 34.79 11.37 -19.26
CA ILE A 376 35.11 12.54 -18.45
C ILE A 376 36.42 13.11 -19.02
N PRO A 377 36.50 14.42 -19.35
CA PRO A 377 37.78 15.06 -19.55
C PRO A 377 38.58 14.94 -18.25
N GLY A 378 39.75 14.34 -18.31
CA GLY A 378 40.72 14.29 -17.19
C GLY A 378 41.24 15.65 -16.78
#